data_0dc70354c9ff8cbe8eaaea482581b7c4
#
_entry.id   0dc70354c9ff8cbe8eaaea482581b7c4
#
_cell.length_a   1.000
_cell.length_b   1.000
_cell.length_c   1.000
_cell.angle_alpha   90.00
_cell.angle_beta   90.00
_cell.angle_gamma   90.00
#
_symmetry.space_group_name_H-M   'P 1'
#
loop_
_entity.id
_entity.type
_entity.pdbx_description
1 polymer ?
#
loop_
_entity_poly.entity_id
_entity_poly.type
_entity_poly.pdbx_seq_one_letter_code
_entity_poly.pdbx_strand_id
1 'polypeptide(L)'
;LVSDSLGGLDDRAYMRMLPRSDTVLVDSTYHQFTVDSVALSITVLAHDTTVHGLFLYMYRIPASVDSGQTFAAIDSLLTPANLLDSIPIADTLVSQTVRRVYFDSTLAKVDIPPADSGKLALGFRVRASAHTGARIGGIGSGSAVPIMTSYVTVAGDTDTTTMHQSIVRAPEYTKFVERSTFAPDPNLLVVGGQDGARALVRFPFPAYLQDSVILVRATLQLTPNDTVGGLPDDSTAIIASGILADFGAKSPRFSLTSTTTIVPGSVDTVGIEVVSQVRVWQTA
;
A
#
# COMPACT_ATOMS: atom_id res chain seq x y z
N LEU A 1 2.26 1.54 -0.99
CA LEU A 1 3.23 2.14 -1.91
C LEU A 1 3.56 1.13 -3.01
N VAL A 2 3.92 1.61 -4.15
CA VAL A 2 4.61 0.88 -5.21
C VAL A 2 5.79 1.73 -5.59
N SER A 3 7.01 1.18 -5.57
CA SER A 3 8.21 1.97 -5.85
C SER A 3 9.19 1.23 -6.76
N ASP A 4 10.07 1.98 -7.38
CA ASP A 4 11.21 1.50 -8.15
C ASP A 4 12.46 2.16 -7.59
N SER A 5 13.05 1.54 -6.58
CA SER A 5 14.24 1.97 -5.84
C SER A 5 14.14 3.38 -5.20
N LEU A 6 12.94 3.85 -4.88
CA LEU A 6 12.74 5.12 -4.20
C LEU A 6 13.33 5.08 -2.80
N GLY A 7 14.34 5.90 -2.53
CA GLY A 7 15.03 5.90 -1.24
C GLY A 7 15.64 4.55 -0.84
N GLY A 8 16.00 3.71 -1.81
CA GLY A 8 16.55 2.37 -1.56
C GLY A 8 15.49 1.30 -1.25
N LEU A 9 14.21 1.58 -1.50
CA LEU A 9 13.11 0.65 -1.32
C LEU A 9 12.46 0.30 -2.65
N ASP A 10 12.30 -0.99 -2.90
CA ASP A 10 11.49 -1.53 -3.97
C ASP A 10 10.18 -2.07 -3.38
N ASP A 11 9.05 -1.56 -3.83
CA ASP A 11 7.73 -2.02 -3.41
C ASP A 11 6.93 -2.55 -4.58
N ARG A 12 6.20 -3.63 -4.33
CA ARG A 12 5.20 -4.18 -5.25
C ARG A 12 3.87 -4.23 -4.53
N ALA A 13 2.82 -3.71 -5.14
CA ALA A 13 1.47 -3.90 -4.63
C ALA A 13 0.80 -5.06 -5.35
N TYR A 14 -0.10 -5.73 -4.65
CA TYR A 14 -0.95 -6.74 -5.25
C TYR A 14 -2.31 -6.79 -4.54
N MET A 15 -3.31 -7.22 -5.28
CA MET A 15 -4.66 -7.35 -4.76
C MET A 15 -5.38 -8.53 -5.40
N ARG A 16 -6.42 -9.00 -4.75
CA ARG A 16 -7.36 -9.97 -5.31
C ARG A 16 -8.76 -9.42 -5.20
N MET A 17 -9.49 -9.44 -6.31
CA MET A 17 -10.89 -9.05 -6.35
C MET A 17 -11.78 -10.15 -5.78
N LEU A 18 -12.86 -9.76 -5.12
CA LEU A 18 -13.90 -10.69 -4.69
C LEU A 18 -14.42 -11.52 -5.87
N PRO A 19 -14.86 -12.76 -5.63
CA PRO A 19 -15.43 -13.60 -6.67
C PRO A 19 -16.64 -12.92 -7.31
N ARG A 20 -16.89 -13.21 -8.59
CA ARG A 20 -18.08 -12.78 -9.29
C ARG A 20 -19.17 -13.83 -9.11
N SER A 21 -20.41 -13.39 -8.94
CA SER A 21 -21.57 -14.27 -9.09
C SER A 21 -21.65 -14.79 -10.53
N ASP A 22 -22.16 -15.97 -10.72
CA ASP A 22 -22.47 -16.55 -12.05
C ASP A 22 -23.87 -16.20 -12.54
N THR A 23 -24.68 -15.59 -11.67
CA THR A 23 -26.02 -15.12 -12.00
C THR A 23 -26.24 -13.72 -11.49
N VAL A 24 -27.18 -13.01 -12.09
CA VAL A 24 -27.67 -11.70 -11.65
C VAL A 24 -29.17 -11.76 -11.38
N LEU A 25 -29.61 -11.07 -10.34
CA LEU A 25 -31.01 -11.00 -9.96
C LEU A 25 -31.70 -9.91 -10.79
N VAL A 26 -32.70 -10.30 -11.56
CA VAL A 26 -33.57 -9.40 -12.32
C VAL A 26 -35.01 -9.82 -12.05
N ASP A 27 -35.86 -8.85 -11.72
CA ASP A 27 -37.28 -9.08 -11.42
C ASP A 27 -37.57 -10.28 -10.49
N SER A 28 -36.74 -10.40 -9.45
CA SER A 28 -36.81 -11.47 -8.42
C SER A 28 -36.40 -12.87 -8.94
N THR A 29 -35.85 -12.98 -10.15
CA THR A 29 -35.35 -14.23 -10.72
C THR A 29 -33.85 -14.15 -11.02
N TYR A 30 -33.13 -15.24 -10.79
CA TYR A 30 -31.71 -15.35 -11.13
C TYR A 30 -31.50 -15.77 -12.58
N HIS A 31 -30.79 -14.96 -13.32
CA HIS A 31 -30.51 -15.17 -14.75
C HIS A 31 -29.01 -15.32 -14.99
N GLN A 32 -28.66 -16.17 -15.94
CA GLN A 32 -27.34 -16.24 -16.54
C GLN A 32 -27.09 -14.97 -17.37
N PHE A 33 -25.85 -14.59 -17.54
CA PHE A 33 -25.47 -13.40 -18.30
C PHE A 33 -24.19 -13.62 -19.11
N THR A 34 -24.00 -12.77 -20.11
CA THR A 34 -22.72 -12.60 -20.83
C THR A 34 -22.06 -11.31 -20.41
N VAL A 35 -20.73 -11.31 -20.33
CA VAL A 35 -19.95 -10.10 -20.01
C VAL A 35 -19.61 -9.39 -21.31
N ASP A 36 -20.01 -8.13 -21.41
CA ASP A 36 -19.78 -7.29 -22.60
C ASP A 36 -18.47 -6.52 -22.47
N SER A 37 -18.18 -6.02 -21.27
CA SER A 37 -16.96 -5.31 -20.97
C SER A 37 -16.67 -5.29 -19.47
N VAL A 38 -15.40 -5.03 -19.12
CA VAL A 38 -14.95 -4.87 -17.72
C VAL A 38 -14.25 -3.55 -17.58
N ALA A 39 -14.65 -2.75 -16.61
CA ALA A 39 -13.95 -1.53 -16.22
C ALA A 39 -13.21 -1.74 -14.89
N LEU A 40 -11.94 -1.37 -14.86
CA LEU A 40 -11.14 -1.33 -13.64
C LEU A 40 -10.78 0.13 -13.33
N SER A 41 -11.12 0.57 -12.13
CA SER A 41 -10.79 1.91 -11.62
C SER A 41 -9.75 1.78 -10.51
N ILE A 42 -8.64 2.50 -10.66
CA ILE A 42 -7.53 2.54 -9.71
C ILE A 42 -7.22 4.00 -9.42
N THR A 43 -7.10 4.37 -8.15
CA THR A 43 -6.71 5.70 -7.75
C THR A 43 -5.25 5.73 -7.34
N VAL A 44 -4.47 6.56 -8.00
CA VAL A 44 -3.14 6.99 -7.53
C VAL A 44 -3.36 8.17 -6.59
N LEU A 45 -3.02 8.00 -5.33
CA LEU A 45 -3.24 8.99 -4.26
C LEU A 45 -2.15 10.04 -4.19
N ALA A 46 -0.92 9.63 -4.51
CA ALA A 46 0.24 10.49 -4.59
C ALA A 46 1.33 9.82 -5.43
N HIS A 47 2.15 10.61 -6.08
CA HIS A 47 3.38 10.19 -6.74
C HIS A 47 4.38 11.35 -6.80
N ASP A 48 5.61 11.04 -7.17
CA ASP A 48 6.65 12.06 -7.38
C ASP A 48 6.39 12.80 -8.70
N THR A 49 5.91 14.05 -8.61
CA THR A 49 5.63 14.91 -9.77
C THR A 49 6.89 15.52 -10.38
N THR A 50 8.06 15.37 -9.75
CA THR A 50 9.36 15.83 -10.28
C THR A 50 9.97 14.83 -11.25
N VAL A 51 9.49 13.57 -11.22
CA VAL A 51 9.92 12.48 -12.11
C VAL A 51 8.91 12.33 -13.24
N HIS A 52 9.39 12.39 -14.48
CA HIS A 52 8.54 12.38 -15.66
C HIS A 52 8.36 10.96 -16.25
N GLY A 53 7.24 10.79 -16.95
CA GLY A 53 6.94 9.55 -17.65
C GLY A 53 6.65 8.38 -16.71
N LEU A 54 5.93 8.63 -15.63
CA LEU A 54 5.50 7.58 -14.71
C LEU A 54 4.45 6.67 -15.36
N PHE A 55 4.73 5.38 -15.34
CA PHE A 55 3.79 4.34 -15.75
C PHE A 55 3.49 3.40 -14.58
N LEU A 56 2.21 3.10 -14.40
CA LEU A 56 1.73 2.02 -13.56
C LEU A 56 1.52 0.78 -14.42
N TYR A 57 2.36 -0.22 -14.24
CA TYR A 57 2.22 -1.53 -14.89
C TYR A 57 1.34 -2.43 -14.06
N MET A 58 0.35 -3.01 -14.71
CA MET A 58 -0.61 -3.92 -14.11
C MET A 58 -0.43 -5.31 -14.71
N TYR A 59 -0.33 -6.30 -13.86
CA TYR A 59 -0.09 -7.69 -14.23
C TYR A 59 -1.21 -8.57 -13.69
N ARG A 60 -1.63 -9.55 -14.48
CA ARG A 60 -2.45 -10.65 -13.97
C ARG A 60 -1.55 -11.63 -13.24
N ILE A 61 -1.89 -11.95 -11.99
CA ILE A 61 -1.20 -12.96 -11.20
C ILE A 61 -2.17 -14.09 -10.84
N PRO A 62 -1.68 -15.28 -10.45
CA PRO A 62 -2.55 -16.39 -10.08
C PRO A 62 -3.51 -16.01 -8.95
N ALA A 63 -4.79 -16.37 -9.08
CA ALA A 63 -5.80 -16.11 -8.06
C ALA A 63 -5.58 -16.89 -6.75
N SER A 64 -4.69 -17.88 -6.76
CA SER A 64 -4.25 -18.62 -5.57
C SER A 64 -3.26 -17.85 -4.69
N VAL A 65 -2.70 -16.72 -5.17
CA VAL A 65 -1.83 -15.85 -4.38
C VAL A 65 -2.63 -15.35 -3.17
N ASP A 66 -2.10 -15.57 -1.98
CA ASP A 66 -2.70 -15.12 -0.72
C ASP A 66 -2.11 -13.78 -0.25
N SER A 67 -2.57 -13.31 0.91
CA SER A 67 -2.14 -12.02 1.47
C SER A 67 -0.79 -12.06 2.20
N GLY A 68 -0.11 -13.21 2.27
CA GLY A 68 1.13 -13.42 3.03
C GLY A 68 2.37 -13.63 2.17
N GLN A 69 2.39 -13.14 0.93
CA GLN A 69 3.50 -13.37 0.01
C GLN A 69 4.75 -12.55 0.35
N THR A 70 5.90 -13.02 -0.12
CA THR A 70 7.17 -12.29 -0.06
C THR A 70 7.37 -11.43 -1.31
N PHE A 71 8.30 -10.46 -1.24
CA PHE A 71 8.68 -9.65 -2.39
C PHE A 71 9.12 -10.52 -3.58
N ALA A 72 10.02 -11.48 -3.36
CA ALA A 72 10.53 -12.33 -4.41
C ALA A 72 9.42 -13.16 -5.08
N ALA A 73 8.46 -13.64 -4.32
CA ALA A 73 7.33 -14.40 -4.85
C ALA A 73 6.45 -13.51 -5.77
N ILE A 74 6.10 -12.30 -5.34
CA ILE A 74 5.30 -11.40 -6.16
C ILE A 74 6.10 -10.88 -7.36
N ASP A 75 7.33 -10.40 -7.17
CA ASP A 75 8.14 -9.81 -8.26
C ASP A 75 8.40 -10.82 -9.39
N SER A 76 8.55 -12.11 -9.07
CA SER A 76 8.71 -13.19 -10.05
C SER A 76 7.48 -13.39 -10.95
N LEU A 77 6.30 -12.96 -10.51
CA LEU A 77 5.05 -13.04 -11.28
C LEU A 77 4.84 -11.82 -12.20
N LEU A 78 5.55 -10.71 -11.95
CA LEU A 78 5.41 -9.46 -12.71
C LEU A 78 6.25 -9.49 -14.00
N THR A 79 5.99 -10.48 -14.85
CA THR A 79 6.70 -10.71 -16.11
C THR A 79 5.95 -10.11 -17.31
N PRO A 80 6.63 -9.87 -18.44
CA PRO A 80 5.96 -9.42 -19.67
C PRO A 80 4.81 -10.35 -20.13
N ALA A 81 4.92 -11.65 -19.89
CA ALA A 81 3.87 -12.62 -20.25
C ALA A 81 2.58 -12.41 -19.44
N ASN A 82 2.69 -11.89 -18.23
CA ASN A 82 1.58 -11.62 -17.34
C ASN A 82 1.11 -10.15 -17.41
N LEU A 83 1.77 -9.31 -18.21
CA LEU A 83 1.41 -7.92 -18.36
C LEU A 83 0.00 -7.79 -18.95
N LEU A 84 -0.86 -7.13 -18.22
CA LEU A 84 -2.23 -6.85 -18.63
C LEU A 84 -2.35 -5.48 -19.29
N ASP A 85 -1.78 -4.46 -18.65
CA ASP A 85 -1.82 -3.08 -19.14
C ASP A 85 -0.65 -2.26 -18.60
N SER A 86 -0.33 -1.15 -19.27
CA SER A 86 0.57 -0.10 -18.81
C SER A 86 -0.14 1.25 -18.84
N ILE A 87 -0.32 1.84 -17.69
CA ILE A 87 -1.17 3.00 -17.47
C ILE A 87 -0.26 4.22 -17.28
N PRO A 88 -0.25 5.19 -18.21
CA PRO A 88 0.47 6.44 -18.00
C PRO A 88 -0.20 7.24 -16.88
N ILE A 89 0.60 7.78 -15.99
CA ILE A 89 0.19 8.67 -14.91
C ILE A 89 0.58 10.09 -15.29
N ALA A 90 -0.35 11.02 -15.18
CA ALA A 90 -0.09 12.42 -15.56
C ALA A 90 0.87 13.08 -14.57
N ASP A 91 2.00 13.57 -15.05
CA ASP A 91 3.08 14.18 -14.25
C ASP A 91 2.60 15.40 -13.45
N THR A 92 1.56 16.08 -13.92
CA THR A 92 1.05 17.34 -13.33
C THR A 92 0.00 17.13 -12.23
N LEU A 93 -0.45 15.91 -12.01
CA LEU A 93 -1.50 15.60 -11.05
C LEU A 93 -0.95 14.76 -9.90
N VAL A 94 -0.92 15.32 -8.71
CA VAL A 94 -0.48 14.60 -7.49
C VAL A 94 -1.35 13.36 -7.24
N SER A 95 -2.67 13.48 -7.50
CA SER A 95 -3.63 12.39 -7.33
C SER A 95 -4.54 12.29 -8.53
N GLN A 96 -4.83 11.08 -8.99
CA GLN A 96 -5.75 10.84 -10.10
C GLN A 96 -6.38 9.45 -10.03
N THR A 97 -7.63 9.34 -10.50
CA THR A 97 -8.27 8.05 -10.71
C THR A 97 -8.20 7.68 -12.18
N VAL A 98 -7.61 6.54 -12.47
CA VAL A 98 -7.55 5.98 -13.82
C VAL A 98 -8.58 4.88 -13.94
N ARG A 99 -9.44 4.99 -14.96
CA ARG A 99 -10.42 3.97 -15.33
C ARG A 99 -10.02 3.34 -16.66
N ARG A 100 -9.82 2.05 -16.65
CA ARG A 100 -9.54 1.25 -17.87
C ARG A 100 -10.74 0.37 -18.19
N VAL A 101 -11.09 0.31 -19.46
CA VAL A 101 -12.17 -0.54 -19.94
C VAL A 101 -11.61 -1.56 -20.91
N TYR A 102 -11.94 -2.81 -20.71
CA TYR A 102 -11.45 -3.96 -21.46
C TYR A 102 -12.62 -4.60 -22.22
N PHE A 103 -12.40 -4.83 -23.51
CA PHE A 103 -13.34 -5.45 -24.44
C PHE A 103 -12.67 -6.63 -25.14
N ASP A 104 -13.47 -7.47 -25.78
CA ASP A 104 -13.05 -8.51 -26.71
C ASP A 104 -11.90 -9.41 -26.18
N SER A 105 -10.75 -9.40 -26.85
CA SER A 105 -9.62 -10.29 -26.57
C SER A 105 -9.01 -10.13 -25.18
N THR A 106 -9.26 -9.00 -24.49
CA THR A 106 -8.79 -8.75 -23.13
C THR A 106 -9.75 -9.23 -22.05
N LEU A 107 -11.02 -9.48 -22.38
CA LEU A 107 -12.04 -9.91 -21.42
C LEU A 107 -11.64 -11.20 -20.70
N ALA A 108 -11.16 -12.19 -21.41
CA ALA A 108 -10.72 -13.46 -20.82
C ALA A 108 -9.57 -13.29 -19.78
N LYS A 109 -8.81 -12.17 -19.86
CA LYS A 109 -7.72 -11.87 -18.96
C LYS A 109 -8.18 -11.15 -17.69
N VAL A 110 -9.28 -10.39 -17.73
CA VAL A 110 -9.80 -9.56 -16.64
C VAL A 110 -11.13 -10.04 -16.09
N ASP A 111 -11.91 -10.78 -16.88
CA ASP A 111 -13.17 -11.39 -16.45
C ASP A 111 -13.01 -12.90 -16.37
N ILE A 112 -12.84 -13.40 -15.15
CA ILE A 112 -12.58 -14.82 -14.91
C ILE A 112 -13.90 -15.56 -14.74
N PRO A 113 -14.09 -16.70 -15.44
CA PRO A 113 -15.29 -17.51 -15.35
C PRO A 113 -15.59 -17.99 -13.92
N PRO A 114 -16.86 -18.26 -13.59
CA PRO A 114 -17.26 -18.79 -12.28
C PRO A 114 -16.59 -20.09 -11.91
N ALA A 115 -16.20 -20.94 -12.89
CA ALA A 115 -15.47 -22.18 -12.66
C ALA A 115 -14.16 -21.97 -11.86
N ASP A 116 -13.51 -20.82 -12.01
CA ASP A 116 -12.33 -20.41 -11.26
C ASP A 116 -12.70 -19.58 -10.02
N SER A 117 -13.91 -19.72 -9.52
CA SER A 117 -14.48 -18.90 -8.44
C SER A 117 -14.58 -17.40 -8.78
N GLY A 118 -14.46 -17.03 -10.05
CA GLY A 118 -14.55 -15.66 -10.55
C GLY A 118 -13.54 -14.68 -9.96
N LYS A 119 -12.48 -15.18 -9.32
CA LYS A 119 -11.46 -14.33 -8.66
C LYS A 119 -10.45 -13.83 -9.69
N LEU A 120 -10.13 -12.56 -9.60
CA LEU A 120 -9.03 -11.93 -10.35
C LEU A 120 -8.00 -11.41 -9.37
N ALA A 121 -6.74 -11.77 -9.54
CA ALA A 121 -5.64 -11.19 -8.79
C ALA A 121 -4.74 -10.36 -9.71
N LEU A 122 -4.33 -9.20 -9.21
CA LEU A 122 -3.55 -8.21 -9.92
C LEU A 122 -2.31 -7.84 -9.13
N GLY A 123 -1.18 -7.73 -9.82
CA GLY A 123 0.06 -7.19 -9.29
C GLY A 123 0.41 -5.86 -9.96
N PHE A 124 1.10 -4.99 -9.24
CA PHE A 124 1.44 -3.64 -9.69
C PHE A 124 2.91 -3.34 -9.51
N ARG A 125 3.46 -2.66 -10.50
CA ARG A 125 4.80 -2.10 -10.51
C ARG A 125 4.77 -0.71 -11.12
N VAL A 126 5.60 0.21 -10.65
CA VAL A 126 5.81 1.51 -11.31
C VAL A 126 7.17 1.56 -11.98
N ARG A 127 7.28 2.38 -13.02
CA ARG A 127 8.52 2.79 -13.66
C ARG A 127 8.40 4.20 -14.20
N ALA A 128 9.50 4.92 -14.20
CA ALA A 128 9.62 6.25 -14.78
C ALA A 128 11.03 6.46 -15.34
N SER A 129 11.35 7.70 -15.71
CA SER A 129 12.69 8.10 -16.17
C SER A 129 13.76 8.04 -15.08
N ALA A 130 13.37 8.06 -13.81
CA ALA A 130 14.23 7.97 -12.64
C ALA A 130 13.57 7.10 -11.54
N HIS A 131 14.29 6.86 -10.44
CA HIS A 131 13.74 6.18 -9.28
C HIS A 131 12.52 6.93 -8.76
N THR A 132 11.44 6.21 -8.54
CA THR A 132 10.15 6.81 -8.24
C THR A 132 9.26 5.88 -7.42
N GLY A 133 8.15 6.42 -6.95
CA GLY A 133 7.11 5.68 -6.26
C GLY A 133 5.73 6.30 -6.48
N ALA A 134 4.71 5.50 -6.22
CA ALA A 134 3.32 5.95 -6.23
C ALA A 134 2.54 5.29 -5.10
N ARG A 135 1.69 6.04 -4.44
CA ARG A 135 0.75 5.54 -3.45
C ARG A 135 -0.58 5.25 -4.13
N ILE A 136 -0.93 3.98 -4.20
CA ILE A 136 -2.17 3.49 -4.83
C ILE A 136 -3.20 3.27 -3.73
N GLY A 137 -4.45 3.62 -4.01
CA GLY A 137 -5.57 3.32 -3.13
C GLY A 137 -5.73 1.82 -2.89
N GLY A 138 -6.13 1.46 -1.67
CA GLY A 138 -6.38 0.09 -1.25
C GLY A 138 -7.58 -0.02 -0.33
N ILE A 139 -7.83 -1.19 0.23
CA ILE A 139 -8.86 -1.37 1.26
C ILE A 139 -8.56 -0.41 2.42
N GLY A 140 -9.56 0.37 2.85
CA GLY A 140 -9.39 1.40 3.87
C GLY A 140 -9.09 2.79 3.34
N SER A 141 -8.88 2.95 2.04
CA SER A 141 -8.64 4.27 1.42
C SER A 141 -9.94 5.05 1.09
N GLY A 142 -11.04 4.73 1.72
CA GLY A 142 -12.32 5.41 1.49
C GLY A 142 -12.79 5.29 0.04
N SER A 143 -13.04 6.41 -0.63
CA SER A 143 -13.47 6.45 -2.03
C SER A 143 -12.39 6.05 -3.05
N ALA A 144 -11.14 5.89 -2.63
CA ALA A 144 -10.02 5.50 -3.48
C ALA A 144 -9.79 3.98 -3.54
N VAL A 145 -10.69 3.18 -2.98
CA VAL A 145 -10.65 1.71 -3.09
C VAL A 145 -10.74 1.33 -4.57
N PRO A 146 -9.86 0.44 -5.07
CA PRO A 146 -9.97 -0.08 -6.43
C PRO A 146 -11.33 -0.76 -6.66
N ILE A 147 -11.95 -0.50 -7.79
CA ILE A 147 -13.26 -1.07 -8.14
C ILE A 147 -13.18 -1.70 -9.52
N MET A 148 -13.73 -2.90 -9.64
CA MET A 148 -13.94 -3.58 -10.89
C MET A 148 -15.43 -3.68 -11.18
N THR A 149 -15.85 -3.24 -12.36
CA THR A 149 -17.23 -3.29 -12.80
C THR A 149 -17.33 -4.12 -14.07
N SER A 150 -18.05 -5.24 -14.01
CA SER A 150 -18.41 -6.00 -15.20
C SER A 150 -19.76 -5.50 -15.72
N TYR A 151 -19.80 -5.08 -16.98
CA TYR A 151 -21.04 -4.76 -17.68
C TYR A 151 -21.50 -6.02 -18.38
N VAL A 152 -22.75 -6.38 -18.14
CA VAL A 152 -23.28 -7.69 -18.53
C VAL A 152 -24.60 -7.53 -19.27
N THR A 153 -24.83 -8.42 -20.21
CA THR A 153 -26.11 -8.59 -20.90
C THR A 153 -26.80 -9.83 -20.38
N VAL A 154 -28.04 -9.66 -19.96
CA VAL A 154 -28.91 -10.74 -19.44
C VAL A 154 -29.94 -11.06 -20.54
N ALA A 155 -30.07 -12.34 -20.88
CA ALA A 155 -31.13 -12.79 -21.74
C ALA A 155 -32.48 -12.72 -21.01
N GLY A 156 -33.43 -11.99 -21.55
CA GLY A 156 -34.79 -11.94 -21.01
C GLY A 156 -35.55 -13.25 -21.25
N ASP A 157 -36.55 -13.51 -20.42
CA ASP A 157 -37.45 -14.70 -20.56
C ASP A 157 -38.31 -14.66 -21.82
N THR A 158 -38.42 -13.52 -22.48
CA THR A 158 -39.12 -13.33 -23.73
C THR A 158 -38.15 -12.79 -24.78
N ASP A 159 -38.12 -13.39 -25.93
CA ASP A 159 -37.20 -13.27 -27.07
C ASP A 159 -36.85 -11.84 -27.56
N THR A 160 -37.23 -10.78 -26.88
CA THR A 160 -37.13 -9.41 -27.40
C THR A 160 -36.50 -8.39 -26.44
N THR A 161 -36.24 -8.71 -25.20
CA THR A 161 -35.71 -7.73 -24.25
C THR A 161 -34.33 -8.15 -23.72
N THR A 162 -33.29 -7.53 -24.24
CA THR A 162 -31.94 -7.56 -23.67
C THR A 162 -31.90 -6.57 -22.53
N MET A 163 -31.52 -7.04 -21.34
CA MET A 163 -31.31 -6.16 -20.18
C MET A 163 -29.81 -6.00 -19.92
N HIS A 164 -29.36 -4.77 -19.70
CA HIS A 164 -28.00 -4.46 -19.35
C HIS A 164 -27.90 -4.19 -17.85
N GLN A 165 -26.95 -4.87 -17.20
CA GLN A 165 -26.70 -4.75 -15.78
C GLN A 165 -25.20 -4.49 -15.53
N SER A 166 -24.85 -4.08 -14.31
CA SER A 166 -23.48 -3.94 -13.89
C SER A 166 -23.22 -4.69 -12.58
N ILE A 167 -22.14 -5.46 -12.53
CA ILE A 167 -21.69 -6.19 -11.35
C ILE A 167 -20.43 -5.52 -10.83
N VAL A 168 -20.53 -4.92 -9.65
CA VAL A 168 -19.41 -4.21 -9.01
C VAL A 168 -18.70 -5.14 -8.04
N ARG A 169 -17.38 -5.18 -8.11
CA ARG A 169 -16.52 -5.95 -7.22
C ARG A 169 -15.49 -5.07 -6.56
N ALA A 170 -15.30 -5.23 -5.26
CA ALA A 170 -14.21 -4.65 -4.49
C ALA A 170 -13.09 -5.67 -4.30
N PRO A 171 -11.89 -5.27 -3.90
CA PRO A 171 -10.85 -6.20 -3.50
C PRO A 171 -11.24 -7.01 -2.25
N GLU A 172 -10.89 -8.30 -2.25
CA GLU A 172 -10.91 -9.15 -1.07
C GLU A 172 -9.78 -8.74 -0.11
N TYR A 173 -8.61 -8.44 -0.67
CA TYR A 173 -7.49 -7.83 0.03
C TYR A 173 -6.67 -6.96 -0.92
N THR A 174 -5.95 -5.99 -0.34
CA THR A 174 -4.86 -5.24 -0.97
C THR A 174 -3.63 -5.35 -0.09
N LYS A 175 -2.50 -5.65 -0.67
CA LYS A 175 -1.23 -5.83 0.02
C LYS A 175 -0.09 -5.20 -0.76
N PHE A 176 1.01 -4.99 -0.08
CA PHE A 176 2.30 -4.68 -0.70
C PHE A 176 3.38 -5.57 -0.11
N VAL A 177 4.46 -5.70 -0.83
CA VAL A 177 5.68 -6.39 -0.41
C VAL A 177 6.86 -5.49 -0.73
N GLU A 178 7.79 -5.43 0.19
CA GLU A 178 8.94 -4.53 0.14
C GLU A 178 10.25 -5.32 0.07
N ARG A 179 11.21 -4.78 -0.65
CA ARG A 179 12.60 -5.19 -0.59
C ARG A 179 13.46 -3.95 -0.35
N SER A 180 14.17 -3.93 0.76
CA SER A 180 15.20 -2.93 0.99
C SER A 180 16.45 -3.28 0.18
N THR A 181 16.98 -2.32 -0.55
CA THR A 181 18.30 -2.38 -1.16
C THR A 181 19.37 -1.78 -0.24
N PHE A 182 18.97 -1.28 0.92
CA PHE A 182 19.85 -0.72 1.92
C PHE A 182 20.60 -1.83 2.66
N ALA A 183 21.92 -1.76 2.66
CA ALA A 183 22.72 -2.49 3.63
C ALA A 183 22.73 -1.66 4.93
N PRO A 184 22.15 -2.15 6.04
CA PRO A 184 22.11 -1.36 7.27
C PRO A 184 23.54 -1.16 7.78
N ASP A 185 23.94 0.11 7.96
CA ASP A 185 25.14 0.44 8.72
C ASP A 185 24.86 0.13 10.20
N PRO A 186 25.68 -0.70 10.88
CA PRO A 186 25.47 -1.06 12.28
C PRO A 186 25.54 0.13 13.24
N ASN A 187 26.08 1.27 12.79
CA ASN A 187 26.17 2.49 13.58
C ASN A 187 24.96 3.42 13.38
N LEU A 188 24.03 3.08 12.49
CA LEU A 188 22.85 3.87 12.20
C LEU A 188 21.58 3.18 12.67
N LEU A 189 20.65 3.99 13.17
CA LEU A 189 19.30 3.54 13.47
C LEU A 189 18.47 3.68 12.19
N VAL A 190 17.91 2.57 11.73
CA VAL A 190 16.98 2.57 10.58
C VAL A 190 15.55 2.65 11.09
N VAL A 191 14.82 3.66 10.64
CA VAL A 191 13.42 3.86 10.97
C VAL A 191 12.68 4.18 9.67
N GLY A 192 11.57 3.51 9.41
CA GLY A 192 10.75 3.77 8.23
C GLY A 192 10.42 2.51 7.43
N GLY A 193 10.00 2.72 6.19
CA GLY A 193 9.44 1.67 5.34
C GLY A 193 7.99 1.36 5.68
N GLN A 194 7.28 0.71 4.79
CA GLN A 194 5.84 0.43 4.97
C GLN A 194 5.58 -0.67 6.00
N ASP A 195 6.46 -1.66 6.13
CA ASP A 195 6.44 -2.66 7.20
C ASP A 195 7.13 -2.16 8.48
N GLY A 196 7.59 -0.92 8.45
CA GLY A 196 8.08 -0.18 9.58
C GLY A 196 9.35 -0.76 10.20
N ALA A 197 10.52 -0.46 9.62
CA ALA A 197 11.76 -0.64 10.35
C ALA A 197 11.67 0.11 11.67
N ARG A 198 11.99 -0.58 12.76
CA ARG A 198 11.90 -0.06 14.14
C ARG A 198 13.28 -0.10 14.76
N ALA A 199 13.67 1.01 15.35
CA ALA A 199 14.88 1.09 16.14
C ALA A 199 14.54 0.97 17.63
N LEU A 200 15.32 0.18 18.35
CA LEU A 200 15.28 0.11 19.81
C LEU A 200 16.46 0.87 20.35
N VAL A 201 16.20 1.84 21.22
CA VAL A 201 17.23 2.66 21.83
C VAL A 201 17.14 2.48 23.34
N ARG A 202 18.26 2.14 23.97
CA ARG A 202 18.36 2.02 25.43
C ARG A 202 19.15 3.19 25.97
N PHE A 203 18.55 3.92 26.87
CA PHE A 203 19.20 5.01 27.61
C PHE A 203 19.48 4.57 29.01
N PRO A 204 20.74 4.66 29.48
CA PRO A 204 21.04 4.50 30.90
C PRO A 204 20.44 5.69 31.67
N PHE A 205 19.58 5.43 32.63
CA PHE A 205 19.02 6.46 33.51
C PHE A 205 19.98 6.73 34.65
N PRO A 206 20.55 7.95 34.80
CA PRO A 206 21.33 8.32 35.96
C PRO A 206 20.49 8.21 37.23
N ALA A 207 21.09 7.70 38.30
CA ALA A 207 20.39 7.47 39.57
C ALA A 207 19.72 8.74 40.12
N TYR A 208 20.32 9.92 39.93
CA TYR A 208 19.74 11.19 40.41
C TYR A 208 18.45 11.57 39.71
N LEU A 209 18.15 10.98 38.52
CA LEU A 209 16.87 11.18 37.83
C LEU A 209 15.78 10.22 38.32
N GLN A 210 16.12 9.20 39.09
CA GLN A 210 15.18 8.23 39.65
C GLN A 210 14.58 8.73 40.97
N ASP A 211 15.32 9.56 41.72
CA ASP A 211 14.91 10.03 43.05
C ASP A 211 14.72 11.56 43.05
N SER A 212 13.59 11.99 43.58
CA SER A 212 13.33 13.36 44.05
C SER A 212 13.40 14.48 43.03
N VAL A 213 13.41 14.19 41.70
CA VAL A 213 13.38 15.20 40.66
C VAL A 213 12.11 15.12 39.83
N ILE A 214 11.54 16.27 39.49
CA ILE A 214 10.41 16.35 38.57
C ILE A 214 10.96 16.65 37.18
N LEU A 215 10.83 15.70 36.27
CA LEU A 215 11.16 15.90 34.86
C LEU A 215 10.15 16.82 34.24
N VAL A 216 10.59 17.99 33.78
CA VAL A 216 9.74 18.96 33.11
C VAL A 216 9.72 18.72 31.61
N ARG A 217 10.86 18.31 31.05
CA ARG A 217 11.04 18.08 29.61
C ARG A 217 12.02 16.93 29.35
N ALA A 218 11.71 16.12 28.33
CA ALA A 218 12.61 15.12 27.78
C ALA A 218 12.39 15.02 26.28
N THR A 219 13.39 15.41 25.50
CA THR A 219 13.31 15.42 24.05
C THR A 219 14.30 14.43 23.44
N LEU A 220 13.79 13.48 22.65
CA LEU A 220 14.61 12.62 21.81
C LEU A 220 14.91 13.38 20.51
N GLN A 221 16.18 13.67 20.26
CA GLN A 221 16.61 14.29 19.01
C GLN A 221 17.10 13.24 18.03
N LEU A 222 16.57 13.27 16.80
CA LEU A 222 16.94 12.40 15.71
C LEU A 222 17.49 13.24 14.57
N THR A 223 18.71 12.96 14.16
CA THR A 223 19.36 13.62 13.02
C THR A 223 19.46 12.61 11.88
N PRO A 224 18.88 12.88 10.72
CA PRO A 224 19.08 12.05 9.54
C PRO A 224 20.57 12.00 9.18
N ASN A 225 21.07 10.80 8.83
CA ASN A 225 22.45 10.65 8.33
C ASN A 225 22.56 11.07 6.87
N ASP A 226 21.45 11.02 6.15
CA ASP A 226 21.32 11.41 4.75
C ASP A 226 19.93 11.99 4.53
N THR A 227 19.62 12.42 3.33
CA THR A 227 18.31 12.91 2.93
C THR A 227 17.22 11.90 3.25
N VAL A 228 16.17 12.35 3.92
CA VAL A 228 15.01 11.49 4.23
C VAL A 228 14.36 11.01 2.93
N GLY A 229 14.28 9.71 2.74
CA GLY A 229 13.63 9.10 1.59
C GLY A 229 12.11 9.15 1.70
N GLY A 230 11.42 9.17 0.56
CA GLY A 230 9.97 9.14 0.47
C GLY A 230 9.44 9.88 -0.75
N LEU A 231 8.12 9.92 -0.90
CA LEU A 231 7.49 10.73 -1.94
C LEU A 231 7.58 12.21 -1.56
N PRO A 232 7.97 13.11 -2.49
CA PRO A 232 7.91 14.55 -2.27
C PRO A 232 6.51 14.97 -1.82
N ASP A 233 6.44 16.00 -1.01
CA ASP A 233 5.19 16.55 -0.44
C ASP A 233 4.40 15.58 0.45
N ASP A 234 4.86 14.36 0.66
CA ASP A 234 4.30 13.48 1.67
C ASP A 234 4.97 13.73 3.02
N SER A 235 4.28 13.49 4.09
CA SER A 235 4.81 13.60 5.44
C SER A 235 4.65 12.27 6.16
N THR A 236 5.72 11.85 6.85
CA THR A 236 5.71 10.60 7.59
C THR A 236 5.82 10.85 9.09
N ALA A 237 4.98 10.19 9.86
CA ALA A 237 5.04 10.27 11.31
C ALA A 237 6.10 9.30 11.86
N ILE A 238 7.04 9.83 12.66
CA ILE A 238 7.88 9.01 13.55
C ILE A 238 7.20 8.93 14.90
N ILE A 239 7.00 7.70 15.38
CA ILE A 239 6.34 7.44 16.65
C ILE A 239 7.35 6.86 17.63
N ALA A 240 7.56 7.54 18.75
CA ALA A 240 8.32 7.05 19.88
C ALA A 240 7.38 6.41 20.91
N SER A 241 7.70 5.21 21.36
CA SER A 241 6.96 4.48 22.40
C SER A 241 7.93 3.94 23.43
N GLY A 242 7.58 3.99 24.70
CA GLY A 242 8.28 3.24 25.72
C GLY A 242 8.04 1.74 25.57
N ILE A 243 9.03 0.91 25.91
CA ILE A 243 8.89 -0.54 25.95
C ILE A 243 8.83 -1.04 27.40
N LEU A 244 7.97 -2.04 27.64
CA LEU A 244 7.81 -2.67 28.96
C LEU A 244 8.90 -3.69 29.28
N ALA A 245 9.36 -4.38 28.24
CA ALA A 245 10.41 -5.38 28.35
C ALA A 245 11.11 -5.52 27.01
N ASP A 246 12.41 -5.80 27.02
CA ASP A 246 13.22 -5.94 25.80
C ASP A 246 13.22 -7.40 25.31
N PHE A 247 12.36 -7.67 24.33
CA PHE A 247 12.30 -8.93 23.57
C PHE A 247 12.63 -8.71 22.09
N GLY A 248 13.43 -7.68 21.76
CA GLY A 248 13.73 -7.29 20.40
C GLY A 248 12.49 -6.84 19.65
N ALA A 249 12.26 -7.37 18.43
CA ALA A 249 11.11 -7.00 17.60
C ALA A 249 9.74 -7.32 18.24
N LYS A 250 9.70 -8.19 19.23
CA LYS A 250 8.47 -8.59 19.95
C LYS A 250 8.27 -7.84 21.26
N SER A 251 9.07 -6.82 21.55
CA SER A 251 8.98 -6.03 22.78
C SER A 251 7.59 -5.40 22.93
N PRO A 252 6.89 -5.66 24.06
CA PRO A 252 5.61 -5.01 24.32
C PRO A 252 5.84 -3.52 24.60
N ARG A 253 4.94 -2.69 24.09
CA ARG A 253 5.02 -1.23 24.17
C ARG A 253 4.00 -0.68 25.16
N PHE A 254 4.31 0.46 25.75
CA PHE A 254 3.33 1.27 26.46
C PHE A 254 2.29 1.81 25.46
N SER A 255 1.10 2.09 25.97
CA SER A 255 0.07 2.80 25.20
C SER A 255 0.42 4.27 24.96
N LEU A 256 1.29 4.85 25.80
CA LEU A 256 1.77 6.22 25.63
C LEU A 256 2.74 6.30 24.47
N THR A 257 2.42 7.15 23.51
CA THR A 257 3.23 7.42 22.33
C THR A 257 3.43 8.91 22.16
N SER A 258 4.58 9.29 21.64
CA SER A 258 4.87 10.64 21.17
C SER A 258 5.17 10.59 19.68
N THR A 259 4.75 11.63 18.95
CA THR A 259 4.85 11.64 17.50
C THR A 259 5.50 12.94 17.03
N THR A 260 6.34 12.86 16.03
CA THR A 260 6.81 13.99 15.23
C THR A 260 6.65 13.67 13.76
N THR A 261 6.66 14.70 12.92
CA THR A 261 6.54 14.55 11.47
C THR A 261 7.87 14.82 10.81
N ILE A 262 8.24 14.01 9.85
CA ILE A 262 9.37 14.23 8.95
C ILE A 262 8.87 14.38 7.53
N VAL A 263 9.62 15.16 6.74
CA VAL A 263 9.30 15.41 5.33
C VAL A 263 10.43 14.83 4.47
N PRO A 264 10.12 14.08 3.40
CA PRO A 264 11.12 13.63 2.44
C PRO A 264 11.92 14.80 1.86
N GLY A 265 13.19 14.57 1.61
CA GLY A 265 14.11 15.61 1.17
C GLY A 265 14.76 16.41 2.32
N SER A 266 14.26 16.30 3.56
CA SER A 266 14.84 16.98 4.71
C SER A 266 16.11 16.28 5.21
N VAL A 267 17.03 17.09 5.72
CA VAL A 267 18.22 16.67 6.48
C VAL A 267 18.19 17.23 7.91
N ASP A 268 17.09 17.86 8.30
CA ASP A 268 16.97 18.57 9.56
C ASP A 268 16.80 17.63 10.74
N THR A 269 17.40 17.98 11.86
CA THR A 269 17.18 17.29 13.14
C THR A 269 15.74 17.50 13.61
N VAL A 270 15.07 16.43 13.95
CA VAL A 270 13.71 16.47 14.50
C VAL A 270 13.71 16.09 15.98
N GLY A 271 12.88 16.77 16.76
CA GLY A 271 12.69 16.49 18.19
C GLY A 271 11.35 15.77 18.44
N ILE A 272 11.40 14.76 19.29
CA ILE A 272 10.20 14.07 19.80
C ILE A 272 10.14 14.29 21.31
N GLU A 273 9.08 14.90 21.80
CA GLU A 273 8.91 15.08 23.25
C GLU A 273 8.47 13.77 23.89
N VAL A 274 9.33 13.21 24.75
CA VAL A 274 9.13 11.88 25.38
C VAL A 274 9.02 11.94 26.91
N VAL A 275 8.74 13.11 27.47
CA VAL A 275 8.68 13.30 28.93
C VAL A 275 7.69 12.35 29.59
N SER A 276 6.56 12.06 28.97
CA SER A 276 5.55 11.15 29.52
C SER A 276 6.06 9.71 29.64
N GLN A 277 6.78 9.23 28.63
CA GLN A 277 7.41 7.91 28.66
C GLN A 277 8.49 7.82 29.73
N VAL A 278 9.31 8.88 29.82
CA VAL A 278 10.39 8.94 30.79
C VAL A 278 9.85 8.98 32.23
N ARG A 279 8.79 9.71 32.50
CA ARG A 279 8.11 9.74 33.81
C ARG A 279 7.59 8.37 34.23
N VAL A 280 7.05 7.58 33.30
CA VAL A 280 6.61 6.21 33.59
C VAL A 280 7.81 5.35 34.03
N TRP A 281 8.97 5.49 33.37
CA TRP A 281 10.18 4.76 33.77
C TRP A 281 10.75 5.21 35.13
N GLN A 282 10.52 6.47 35.53
CA GLN A 282 10.92 6.93 36.86
C GLN A 282 10.14 6.25 38.00
N THR A 283 8.92 5.80 37.70
CA THR A 283 7.99 5.23 38.69
C THR A 283 7.88 3.71 38.61
N ALA A 284 8.56 3.07 37.65
CA ALA A 284 8.59 1.62 37.45
C ALA A 284 9.78 0.98 38.16
#